data_6ed33732d44176bdef009aede4bc7835
#
_entry.id   6ed33732d44176bdef009aede4bc7835
#
_cell.length_a   1.000
_cell.length_b   1.000
_cell.length_c   1.000
_cell.angle_alpha   90.00
_cell.angle_beta   90.00
_cell.angle_gamma   90.00
#
_symmetry.space_group_name_H-M   'P 1'
#
loop_
_entity.id
_entity.type
_entity.pdbx_description
1 polymer ?
#
loop_
_entity_poly.entity_id
_entity_poly.type
_entity_poly.pdbx_seq_one_letter_code
_entity_poly.pdbx_strand_id
1 'polypeptide(L)'
;MKHRLFLILFVVLLLTGCAVSTDKDVTYKQITISEAVEMMASESDYIILDVRRPDEFATGHIPNAINIPNESIGTDEISELPDKDQLILVYCRSGNRSKQASQKLVKLGYTNVVEFGGINDWKGEIEK
;
A
#
# COMPACT_ATOMS: atom_id res chain seq x y z
N MET A 1 -50.46 -21.44 -55.10
CA MET A 1 -50.31 -21.09 -53.72
C MET A 1 -48.83 -20.84 -53.45
N LYS A 2 -48.47 -19.65 -53.17
CA LYS A 2 -47.07 -19.27 -52.94
C LYS A 2 -46.84 -19.23 -51.46
N HIS A 3 -46.10 -20.22 -50.95
CA HIS A 3 -45.61 -20.15 -49.58
C HIS A 3 -44.37 -19.24 -49.54
N ARG A 4 -44.55 -18.05 -48.98
CA ARG A 4 -43.41 -17.20 -48.67
C ARG A 4 -42.80 -17.69 -47.40
N LEU A 5 -41.65 -18.30 -47.52
CA LEU A 5 -40.80 -18.62 -46.40
C LEU A 5 -40.19 -17.34 -45.88
N PHE A 6 -40.68 -16.86 -44.74
CA PHE A 6 -40.06 -15.75 -44.02
C PHE A 6 -38.83 -16.29 -43.30
N LEU A 7 -37.68 -16.01 -43.88
CA LEU A 7 -36.41 -16.28 -43.22
C LEU A 7 -36.20 -15.20 -42.16
N ILE A 8 -36.53 -15.52 -40.93
CA ILE A 8 -36.18 -14.67 -39.78
C ILE A 8 -34.70 -14.82 -39.54
N LEU A 9 -33.94 -13.84 -40.00
CA LEU A 9 -32.52 -13.73 -39.68
C LEU A 9 -32.39 -13.33 -38.21
N PHE A 10 -32.15 -14.31 -37.37
CA PHE A 10 -31.79 -14.05 -35.98
C PHE A 10 -30.37 -13.49 -35.97
N VAL A 11 -30.25 -12.17 -35.93
CA VAL A 11 -28.99 -11.52 -35.63
C VAL A 11 -28.74 -11.72 -34.15
N VAL A 12 -27.98 -12.76 -33.83
CA VAL A 12 -27.41 -12.92 -32.50
C VAL A 12 -26.32 -11.85 -32.35
N LEU A 13 -26.73 -10.74 -31.75
CA LEU A 13 -25.77 -9.73 -31.32
C LEU A 13 -24.96 -10.32 -30.17
N LEU A 14 -23.82 -10.90 -30.48
CA LEU A 14 -22.82 -11.26 -29.50
C LEU A 14 -22.29 -9.98 -28.89
N LEU A 15 -22.94 -9.56 -27.82
CA LEU A 15 -22.35 -8.64 -26.87
C LEU A 15 -21.13 -9.36 -26.23
N THR A 16 -19.99 -9.23 -26.89
CA THR A 16 -18.74 -9.46 -26.21
C THR A 16 -18.61 -8.36 -25.15
N GLY A 17 -19.14 -8.65 -23.96
CA GLY A 17 -18.85 -7.84 -22.80
C GLY A 17 -17.36 -7.85 -22.61
N CYS A 18 -16.68 -6.74 -22.89
CA CYS A 18 -15.38 -6.51 -22.34
C CYS A 18 -15.53 -6.63 -20.82
N ALA A 19 -15.08 -7.75 -20.27
CA ALA A 19 -14.82 -7.81 -18.86
C ALA A 19 -13.70 -6.80 -18.62
N VAL A 20 -14.08 -5.58 -18.25
CA VAL A 20 -13.16 -4.67 -17.59
C VAL A 20 -12.85 -5.38 -16.28
N SER A 21 -11.70 -6.07 -16.22
CA SER A 21 -11.14 -6.46 -14.95
C SER A 21 -10.90 -5.13 -14.23
N THR A 22 -11.76 -4.81 -13.29
CA THR A 22 -11.47 -3.83 -12.29
C THR A 22 -10.41 -4.49 -11.38
N ASP A 23 -9.17 -4.52 -11.85
CA ASP A 23 -8.04 -4.47 -10.96
C ASP A 23 -8.29 -3.19 -10.19
N LYS A 24 -8.84 -3.32 -9.00
CA LYS A 24 -8.74 -2.26 -8.03
C LYS A 24 -7.25 -2.05 -7.91
N ASP A 25 -6.74 -0.97 -8.47
CA ASP A 25 -5.40 -0.51 -8.18
C ASP A 25 -5.34 -0.40 -6.66
N VAL A 26 -4.77 -1.43 -6.03
CA VAL A 26 -4.53 -1.42 -4.59
C VAL A 26 -3.45 -0.39 -4.41
N THR A 27 -3.85 0.79 -3.97
CA THR A 27 -2.95 1.88 -3.67
C THR A 27 -2.74 1.95 -2.18
N TYR A 28 -1.59 2.45 -1.77
CA TYR A 28 -1.40 2.79 -0.37
C TYR A 28 -2.20 4.06 -0.03
N LYS A 29 -2.56 4.19 1.22
CA LYS A 29 -3.24 5.38 1.74
C LYS A 29 -2.20 6.39 2.25
N GLN A 30 -2.42 7.67 1.95
CA GLN A 30 -1.63 8.77 2.52
C GLN A 30 -2.43 9.48 3.62
N ILE A 31 -1.79 9.69 4.75
CA ILE A 31 -2.37 10.41 5.89
C ILE A 31 -1.36 11.42 6.42
N THR A 32 -1.83 12.35 7.24
CA THR A 32 -0.99 13.28 7.98
C THR A 32 -0.35 12.61 9.19
N ILE A 33 0.69 13.22 9.75
CA ILE A 33 1.29 12.76 11.00
C ILE A 33 0.27 12.77 12.14
N SER A 34 -0.57 13.81 12.23
CA SER A 34 -1.64 13.87 13.24
C SER A 34 -2.60 12.70 13.13
N GLU A 35 -3.02 12.36 11.92
CA GLU A 35 -3.86 11.18 11.67
C GLU A 35 -3.15 9.88 12.02
N ALA A 36 -1.85 9.77 11.74
CA ALA A 36 -1.05 8.62 12.11
C ALA A 36 -0.97 8.45 13.64
N VAL A 37 -0.78 9.55 14.38
CA VAL A 37 -0.79 9.53 15.86
C VAL A 37 -2.13 9.06 16.40
N GLU A 38 -3.24 9.54 15.84
CA GLU A 38 -4.58 9.09 16.21
C GLU A 38 -4.78 7.60 15.91
N MET A 39 -4.31 7.14 14.76
CA MET A 39 -4.38 5.73 14.37
C MET A 39 -3.56 4.85 15.31
N MET A 40 -2.36 5.27 15.70
CA MET A 40 -1.53 4.57 16.68
C MET A 40 -2.21 4.49 18.06
N ALA A 41 -3.01 5.48 18.43
CA ALA A 41 -3.73 5.49 19.69
C ALA A 41 -4.99 4.59 19.67
N SER A 42 -5.63 4.45 18.52
CA SER A 42 -6.89 3.71 18.38
C SER A 42 -6.72 2.25 17.95
N GLU A 43 -5.62 1.93 17.26
CA GLU A 43 -5.32 0.58 16.78
C GLU A 43 -4.36 -0.13 17.74
N SER A 44 -4.54 -1.44 17.91
CA SER A 44 -3.70 -2.26 18.78
C SER A 44 -2.69 -3.13 18.03
N ASP A 45 -2.92 -3.37 16.75
CA ASP A 45 -2.12 -4.29 15.93
C ASP A 45 -1.65 -3.60 14.65
N TYR A 46 -0.53 -2.93 14.76
CA TYR A 46 0.11 -2.25 13.63
C TYR A 46 1.62 -2.32 13.70
N ILE A 47 2.26 -2.17 12.57
CA ILE A 47 3.71 -2.03 12.45
C ILE A 47 4.04 -0.61 12.01
N ILE A 48 4.98 0.03 12.70
CA ILE A 48 5.58 1.28 12.25
C ILE A 48 6.86 0.93 11.48
N LEU A 49 6.92 1.30 10.22
CA LEU A 49 8.00 0.95 9.31
C LEU A 49 8.81 2.19 8.92
N ASP A 50 10.04 2.24 9.40
CA ASP A 50 11.04 3.23 8.98
C ASP A 50 11.79 2.68 7.76
N VAL A 51 11.66 3.37 6.63
CA VAL A 51 12.30 2.95 5.37
C VAL A 51 13.55 3.76 5.03
N ARG A 52 14.09 4.47 6.04
CA ARG A 52 15.38 5.14 5.91
C ARG A 52 16.54 4.14 5.95
N ARG A 53 17.74 4.61 5.70
CA ARG A 53 18.94 3.79 5.86
C ARG A 53 19.15 3.37 7.32
N PRO A 54 19.84 2.25 7.56
CA PRO A 54 20.13 1.79 8.93
C PRO A 54 20.91 2.80 9.77
N ASP A 55 21.82 3.57 9.19
CA ASP A 55 22.57 4.62 9.88
C ASP A 55 21.67 5.77 10.34
N GLU A 56 20.69 6.16 9.53
CA GLU A 56 19.67 7.15 9.91
C GLU A 56 18.79 6.64 11.04
N PHE A 57 18.31 5.41 10.94
CA PHE A 57 17.50 4.77 11.98
C PHE A 57 18.23 4.72 13.33
N ALA A 58 19.49 4.41 13.32
CA ALA A 58 20.32 4.32 14.54
C ALA A 58 20.50 5.68 15.24
N THR A 59 20.39 6.79 14.53
CA THR A 59 20.49 8.14 15.13
C THR A 59 19.24 8.55 15.89
N GLY A 60 18.13 7.90 15.64
CA GLY A 60 16.82 8.15 16.25
C GLY A 60 15.68 7.78 15.32
N HIS A 61 14.65 7.18 15.87
CA HIS A 61 13.48 6.71 15.14
C HIS A 61 12.22 6.85 16.01
N ILE A 62 11.08 6.74 15.38
CA ILE A 62 9.79 6.73 16.10
C ILE A 62 9.74 5.49 16.99
N PRO A 63 9.32 5.62 18.26
CA PRO A 63 9.26 4.48 19.18
C PRO A 63 8.54 3.28 18.59
N ASN A 64 9.09 2.09 18.81
CA ASN A 64 8.62 0.79 18.30
C ASN A 64 8.72 0.60 16.78
N ALA A 65 9.27 1.54 16.04
CA ALA A 65 9.49 1.34 14.61
C ALA A 65 10.51 0.24 14.34
N ILE A 66 10.29 -0.51 13.28
CA ILE A 66 11.27 -1.40 12.69
C ILE A 66 11.88 -0.75 11.46
N ASN A 67 13.09 -1.14 11.11
CA ASN A 67 13.79 -0.56 9.95
C ASN A 67 13.92 -1.59 8.82
N ILE A 68 13.33 -1.26 7.69
CA ILE A 68 13.53 -1.96 6.42
C ILE A 68 13.82 -0.89 5.38
N PRO A 69 15.07 -0.69 4.95
CA PRO A 69 15.43 0.36 4.01
C PRO A 69 14.65 0.26 2.69
N ASN A 70 14.21 1.38 2.16
CA ASN A 70 13.48 1.43 0.89
C ASN A 70 14.19 0.66 -0.23
N GLU A 71 15.51 0.82 -0.36
CA GLU A 71 16.34 0.18 -1.38
C GLU A 71 16.43 -1.35 -1.23
N SER A 72 16.12 -1.89 -0.06
CA SER A 72 16.07 -3.34 0.15
C SER A 72 14.72 -3.98 -0.18
N ILE A 73 13.69 -3.16 -0.33
CA ILE A 73 12.35 -3.65 -0.71
C ILE A 73 12.32 -3.82 -2.23
N GLY A 74 12.26 -5.06 -2.66
CA GLY A 74 12.24 -5.44 -4.07
C GLY A 74 11.04 -6.31 -4.40
N THR A 75 11.31 -7.46 -5.00
CA THR A 75 10.29 -8.44 -5.41
C THR A 75 10.22 -9.64 -4.48
N ASP A 76 11.16 -9.78 -3.54
CA ASP A 76 11.24 -10.91 -2.62
C ASP A 76 10.31 -10.72 -1.42
N GLU A 77 9.91 -11.86 -0.84
CA GLU A 77 9.18 -11.88 0.42
C GLU A 77 9.98 -11.19 1.54
N ILE A 78 9.28 -10.45 2.38
CA ILE A 78 9.87 -9.75 3.53
C ILE A 78 9.53 -10.53 4.78
N SER A 79 10.53 -11.20 5.36
CA SER A 79 10.33 -12.08 6.52
C SER A 79 9.83 -11.35 7.76
N GLU A 80 10.18 -10.07 7.93
CA GLU A 80 9.73 -9.23 9.04
C GLU A 80 8.27 -8.77 8.90
N LEU A 81 7.68 -8.96 7.71
CA LEU A 81 6.30 -8.61 7.39
C LEU A 81 5.55 -9.81 6.82
N PRO A 82 5.32 -10.85 7.63
CA PRO A 82 4.74 -12.11 7.14
C PRO A 82 3.24 -12.02 6.82
N ASP A 83 2.52 -11.09 7.45
CA ASP A 83 1.09 -10.90 7.25
C ASP A 83 0.83 -9.81 6.21
N LYS A 84 0.29 -10.19 5.06
CA LYS A 84 -0.02 -9.27 3.96
C LYS A 84 -1.16 -8.30 4.27
N ASP A 85 -1.99 -8.60 5.26
CA ASP A 85 -3.13 -7.77 5.68
C ASP A 85 -2.82 -6.90 6.89
N GLN A 86 -1.60 -7.00 7.41
CA GLN A 86 -1.12 -6.19 8.52
C GLN A 86 -1.20 -4.70 8.21
N LEU A 87 -1.72 -3.91 9.15
CA LEU A 87 -1.61 -2.45 9.09
C LEU A 87 -0.14 -2.05 9.22
N ILE A 88 0.38 -1.39 8.20
CA ILE A 88 1.77 -0.93 8.15
C ILE A 88 1.77 0.59 7.96
N LEU A 89 2.30 1.28 8.96
CA LEU A 89 2.46 2.73 8.97
C LEU A 89 3.88 3.07 8.52
N VAL A 90 4.03 3.65 7.34
CA VAL A 90 5.32 3.83 6.67
C VAL A 90 5.76 5.28 6.71
N TYR A 91 7.00 5.52 7.11
CA TYR A 91 7.60 6.84 7.07
C TYR A 91 9.07 6.78 6.64
N CYS A 92 9.61 7.92 6.24
CA CYS A 92 11.03 8.12 6.00
C CYS A 92 11.52 9.43 6.63
N ARG A 93 12.44 10.13 6.00
CA ARG A 93 12.93 11.43 6.50
C ARG A 93 11.98 12.57 6.14
N SER A 94 11.60 12.67 4.86
CA SER A 94 10.81 13.78 4.29
C SER A 94 9.57 13.35 3.48
N GLY A 95 9.39 12.05 3.25
CA GLY A 95 8.23 11.48 2.57
C GLY A 95 8.47 10.85 1.19
N ASN A 96 9.62 11.09 0.53
CA ASN A 96 9.86 10.56 -0.81
C ASN A 96 10.12 9.05 -0.84
N ARG A 97 10.99 8.55 0.01
CA ARG A 97 11.32 7.12 0.11
C ARG A 97 10.15 6.31 0.64
N SER A 98 9.38 6.89 1.57
CA SER A 98 8.19 6.23 2.13
C SER A 98 7.10 6.00 1.10
N LYS A 99 6.90 6.94 0.18
CA LYS A 99 5.98 6.76 -0.97
C LYS A 99 6.45 5.66 -1.92
N GLN A 100 7.74 5.65 -2.25
CA GLN A 100 8.33 4.59 -3.07
C GLN A 100 8.20 3.22 -2.41
N ALA A 101 8.56 3.13 -1.13
CA ALA A 101 8.45 1.90 -0.35
C ALA A 101 7.00 1.40 -0.27
N SER A 102 6.06 2.31 -0.05
CA SER A 102 4.63 1.97 0.01
C SER A 102 4.12 1.40 -1.30
N GLN A 103 4.52 1.95 -2.45
CA GLN A 103 4.20 1.39 -3.77
C GLN A 103 4.78 -0.01 -3.96
N LYS A 104 6.02 -0.23 -3.53
CA LYS A 104 6.67 -1.55 -3.59
C LYS A 104 5.94 -2.58 -2.72
N LEU A 105 5.54 -2.19 -1.51
CA LEU A 105 4.77 -3.06 -0.61
C LEU A 105 3.43 -3.45 -1.22
N VAL A 106 2.72 -2.52 -1.82
CA VAL A 106 1.45 -2.80 -2.52
C VAL A 106 1.66 -3.80 -3.65
N LYS A 107 2.72 -3.65 -4.44
CA LYS A 107 3.07 -4.61 -5.51
C LYS A 107 3.40 -6.00 -4.98
N LEU A 108 3.94 -6.09 -3.76
CA LEU A 108 4.20 -7.36 -3.09
C LEU A 108 2.94 -8.01 -2.50
N GLY A 109 1.79 -7.35 -2.57
CA GLY A 109 0.51 -7.87 -2.11
C GLY A 109 0.07 -7.40 -0.72
N TYR A 110 0.79 -6.46 -0.11
CA TYR A 110 0.35 -5.86 1.15
C TYR A 110 -0.89 -4.99 0.91
N THR A 111 -1.94 -5.23 1.68
CA THR A 111 -3.28 -4.67 1.44
C THR A 111 -3.61 -3.48 2.33
N ASN A 112 -2.81 -3.22 3.36
CA ASN A 112 -3.13 -2.24 4.38
C ASN A 112 -1.93 -1.34 4.69
N VAL A 113 -1.45 -0.67 3.65
CA VAL A 113 -0.27 0.20 3.69
C VAL A 113 -0.70 1.65 3.81
N VAL A 114 -0.21 2.33 4.85
CA VAL A 114 -0.52 3.72 5.17
C VAL A 114 0.78 4.50 5.30
N GLU A 115 0.98 5.49 4.46
CA GLU A 115 2.17 6.34 4.43
C GLU A 115 1.86 7.68 5.12
N PHE A 116 2.75 8.16 6.00
CA PHE A 116 2.47 9.37 6.76
C PHE A 116 3.59 10.43 6.75
N GLY A 117 4.48 10.37 5.78
CA GLY A 117 5.48 11.43 5.58
C GLY A 117 6.83 11.14 6.19
N GLY A 118 7.35 12.06 6.95
CA GLY A 118 8.73 12.00 7.40
C GLY A 118 8.97 12.42 8.85
N ILE A 119 10.02 11.84 9.43
CA ILE A 119 10.44 12.11 10.81
C ILE A 119 10.83 13.59 11.03
N ASN A 120 11.16 14.33 9.97
CA ASN A 120 11.45 15.77 10.08
C ASN A 120 10.30 16.56 10.69
N ASP A 121 9.05 16.12 10.46
CA ASP A 121 7.86 16.76 10.96
C ASP A 121 7.27 16.08 12.21
N TRP A 122 7.91 15.00 12.66
CA TRP A 122 7.49 14.28 13.85
C TRP A 122 7.84 15.07 15.12
N LYS A 123 6.86 15.27 16.00
CA LYS A 123 6.98 16.03 17.24
C LYS A 123 6.89 15.20 18.51
N GLY A 124 6.73 13.89 18.35
CA GLY A 124 6.69 12.96 19.45
C GLY A 124 8.07 12.54 19.96
N GLU A 125 8.08 11.55 20.81
CA GLU A 125 9.30 10.97 21.35
C GLU A 125 10.13 10.31 20.25
N ILE A 126 11.45 10.25 20.48
CA ILE A 126 12.42 9.58 19.62
C ILE A 126 13.14 8.54 20.45
N GLU A 127 13.24 7.35 19.90
CA GLU A 127 13.98 6.23 20.45
C GLU A 127 15.31 6.08 19.71
N LYS A 128 16.36 5.65 20.41
CA LYS A 128 17.69 5.36 19.83
C LYS A 128 18.05 3.91 20.02
#